data_1c84dbcec4694c146a2e54845b2196dc
#
_entry.id   1c84dbcec4694c146a2e54845b2196dc
#
_cell.length_a   1.000
_cell.length_b   1.000
_cell.length_c   1.000
_cell.angle_alpha   90.00
_cell.angle_beta   90.00
_cell.angle_gamma   90.00
#
_symmetry.space_group_name_H-M   'P 1'
#
loop_
_entity.id
_entity.type
_entity.pdbx_description
1 polymer ?
#
loop_
_entity_poly.entity_id
_entity_poly.type
_entity_poly.pdbx_seq_one_letter_code
_entity_poly.pdbx_strand_id
1 'polypeptide(L)'
;MTVDFATALRNPRGNEDVILQEGDILSIPRKPNAVAVNGEVGNPGLLGYIKGDKLWKYVERGGGLTDSSLYVYLMYPSGAVEKYSTGWLARRFESNPEVLDGSSIRVTRARHEAEAEPFDLGGTIKDVFAIVASTVTILVLASQIK
;
A
#
# COMPACT_ATOMS: atom_id res chain seq x y z
N MET A 1 6.77 -20.84 3.07
CA MET A 1 5.62 -21.16 2.19
C MET A 1 4.42 -21.43 3.07
N THR A 2 3.25 -20.89 2.74
CA THR A 2 2.00 -21.11 3.49
C THR A 2 1.08 -21.94 2.60
N VAL A 3 0.49 -23.01 3.13
CA VAL A 3 -0.39 -23.92 2.42
C VAL A 3 -1.80 -23.83 2.96
N ASP A 4 -2.80 -23.66 2.09
CA ASP A 4 -4.21 -23.78 2.48
C ASP A 4 -4.62 -25.24 2.53
N PHE A 5 -4.59 -25.82 3.73
CA PHE A 5 -4.97 -27.22 3.95
C PHE A 5 -6.41 -27.55 3.53
N ALA A 6 -7.34 -26.61 3.68
CA ALA A 6 -8.72 -26.85 3.29
C ALA A 6 -8.86 -27.00 1.77
N THR A 7 -8.10 -26.21 1.03
CA THR A 7 -8.05 -26.27 -0.43
C THR A 7 -7.24 -27.50 -0.90
N ALA A 8 -6.11 -27.82 -0.27
CA ALA A 8 -5.31 -29.01 -0.57
C ALA A 8 -6.13 -30.30 -0.41
N LEU A 9 -6.89 -30.43 0.68
CA LEU A 9 -7.76 -31.58 0.94
C LEU A 9 -8.92 -31.71 -0.06
N ARG A 10 -9.46 -30.60 -0.55
CA ARG A 10 -10.57 -30.62 -1.52
C ARG A 10 -10.11 -30.87 -2.95
N ASN A 11 -8.88 -30.49 -3.26
CA ASN A 11 -8.30 -30.59 -4.59
C ASN A 11 -6.91 -31.27 -4.53
N PRO A 12 -6.87 -32.60 -4.32
CA PRO A 12 -5.61 -33.36 -4.32
C PRO A 12 -4.89 -33.18 -5.66
N ARG A 13 -3.58 -33.00 -5.62
CA ARG A 13 -2.71 -32.68 -6.76
C ARG A 13 -2.92 -31.28 -7.35
N GLY A 14 -3.62 -30.39 -6.64
CA GLY A 14 -3.68 -28.95 -6.97
C GLY A 14 -2.42 -28.20 -6.52
N ASN A 15 -2.39 -26.90 -6.78
CA ASN A 15 -1.25 -26.05 -6.44
C ASN A 15 -0.97 -25.95 -4.93
N GLU A 16 -1.97 -26.24 -4.09
CA GLU A 16 -1.84 -26.23 -2.63
C GLU A 16 -1.46 -27.59 -2.04
N ASP A 17 -1.43 -28.65 -2.89
CA ASP A 17 -1.03 -29.99 -2.47
C ASP A 17 0.50 -30.14 -2.61
N VAL A 18 1.19 -29.83 -1.52
CA VAL A 18 2.65 -29.83 -1.45
C VAL A 18 3.16 -31.20 -1.02
N ILE A 19 4.06 -31.77 -1.81
CA ILE A 19 4.77 -33.00 -1.43
C ILE A 19 5.86 -32.65 -0.42
N LEU A 20 5.72 -33.16 0.80
CA LEU A 20 6.73 -33.01 1.85
C LEU A 20 7.95 -33.90 1.57
N GLN A 21 9.14 -33.38 1.79
CA GLN A 21 10.40 -34.07 1.65
C GLN A 21 11.04 -34.34 3.02
N GLU A 22 12.05 -35.21 3.04
CA GLU A 22 12.82 -35.46 4.26
C GLU A 22 13.53 -34.17 4.71
N GLY A 23 13.31 -33.78 5.97
CA GLY A 23 13.83 -32.54 6.54
C GLY A 23 12.85 -31.36 6.53
N ASP A 24 11.69 -31.48 5.89
CA ASP A 24 10.67 -30.43 5.93
C ASP A 24 10.04 -30.33 7.33
N ILE A 25 9.80 -29.11 7.77
CA ILE A 25 9.15 -28.81 9.04
C ILE A 25 7.75 -28.27 8.77
N LEU A 26 6.72 -29.00 9.22
CA LEU A 26 5.35 -28.53 9.20
C LEU A 26 5.03 -27.80 10.50
N SER A 27 4.79 -26.48 10.42
CA SER A 27 4.36 -25.66 11.54
C SER A 27 2.88 -25.32 11.43
N ILE A 28 2.08 -25.73 12.41
CA ILE A 28 0.65 -25.40 12.50
C ILE A 28 0.45 -24.46 13.68
N PRO A 29 0.38 -23.14 13.45
CA PRO A 29 0.17 -22.16 14.51
C PRO A 29 -1.24 -22.27 15.08
N ARG A 30 -1.39 -21.95 16.37
CA ARG A 30 -2.73 -21.78 16.97
C ARG A 30 -3.41 -20.56 16.38
N LYS A 31 -4.73 -20.59 16.25
CA LYS A 31 -5.52 -19.41 15.90
C LYS A 31 -5.31 -18.34 16.97
N PRO A 32 -4.86 -17.13 16.60
CA PRO A 32 -4.55 -16.08 17.57
C PRO A 32 -5.81 -15.48 18.22
N ASN A 33 -7.00 -15.72 17.65
CA ASN A 33 -8.29 -15.15 18.05
C ASN A 33 -8.24 -13.61 18.14
N ALA A 34 -7.42 -13.02 17.31
CA ALA A 34 -7.14 -11.59 17.29
C ALA A 34 -6.81 -11.11 15.87
N VAL A 35 -7.01 -9.81 15.66
CA VAL A 35 -6.62 -9.06 14.47
C VAL A 35 -5.69 -7.93 14.90
N ALA A 36 -4.52 -7.85 14.29
CA ALA A 36 -3.58 -6.75 14.53
C ALA A 36 -3.98 -5.52 13.70
N VAL A 37 -4.13 -4.37 14.33
CA VAL A 37 -4.39 -3.08 13.66
C VAL A 37 -3.25 -2.14 13.98
N ASN A 38 -2.53 -1.67 12.96
CA ASN A 38 -1.30 -0.90 13.10
C ASN A 38 -1.24 0.29 12.14
N GLY A 39 -0.38 1.26 12.45
CA GLY A 39 -0.11 2.43 11.61
C GLY A 39 -0.99 3.62 11.95
N GLU A 40 -1.46 4.34 10.94
CA GLU A 40 -2.18 5.61 11.07
C GLU A 40 -3.65 5.41 11.48
N VAL A 41 -3.84 4.86 12.68
CA VAL A 41 -5.13 4.70 13.38
C VAL A 41 -5.04 5.31 14.78
N GLY A 42 -6.16 5.66 15.36
CA GLY A 42 -6.21 6.30 16.67
C GLY A 42 -5.63 5.46 17.81
N ASN A 43 -5.87 4.14 17.82
CA ASN A 43 -5.41 3.19 18.82
C ASN A 43 -4.87 1.92 18.14
N PRO A 44 -3.60 1.89 17.73
CA PRO A 44 -3.00 0.68 17.19
C PRO A 44 -2.86 -0.41 18.26
N GLY A 45 -3.09 -1.66 17.88
CA GLY A 45 -2.97 -2.79 18.81
C GLY A 45 -3.60 -4.08 18.29
N LEU A 46 -3.75 -5.04 19.20
CA LEU A 46 -4.44 -6.30 18.95
C LEU A 46 -5.91 -6.17 19.37
N LEU A 47 -6.82 -6.40 18.44
CA LEU A 47 -8.26 -6.44 18.67
C LEU A 47 -8.76 -7.87 18.64
N GLY A 48 -9.67 -8.23 19.55
CA GLY A 48 -10.32 -9.53 19.54
C GLY A 48 -11.01 -9.80 18.19
N TYR A 49 -10.80 -10.99 17.64
CA TYR A 49 -11.46 -11.39 16.39
C TYR A 49 -12.98 -11.59 16.62
N ILE A 50 -13.78 -11.09 15.73
CA ILE A 50 -15.23 -11.29 15.67
C ILE A 50 -15.58 -11.80 14.27
N LYS A 51 -16.13 -13.00 14.21
CA LYS A 51 -16.51 -13.62 12.95
C LYS A 51 -17.54 -12.76 12.19
N GLY A 52 -17.30 -12.52 10.90
CA GLY A 52 -18.17 -11.72 10.04
C GLY A 52 -17.91 -10.22 10.13
N ASP A 53 -17.08 -9.74 11.03
CA ASP A 53 -16.65 -8.34 11.05
C ASP A 53 -15.78 -8.03 9.84
N LYS A 54 -16.05 -6.87 9.26
CA LYS A 54 -15.41 -6.39 8.02
C LYS A 54 -14.28 -5.41 8.31
N LEU A 55 -13.43 -5.16 7.31
CA LEU A 55 -12.24 -4.32 7.38
C LEU A 55 -12.48 -2.98 8.10
N TRP A 56 -13.45 -2.20 7.62
CA TRP A 56 -13.67 -0.85 8.16
C TRP A 56 -14.16 -0.85 9.60
N LYS A 57 -14.83 -1.91 10.04
CA LYS A 57 -15.24 -2.04 11.44
C LYS A 57 -14.05 -2.26 12.38
N TYR A 58 -13.03 -3.00 11.95
CA TYR A 58 -11.78 -3.11 12.70
C TYR A 58 -11.00 -1.81 12.74
N VAL A 59 -10.94 -1.08 11.63
CA VAL A 59 -10.33 0.26 11.60
C VAL A 59 -11.04 1.20 12.57
N GLU A 60 -12.37 1.20 12.60
CA GLU A 60 -13.17 2.00 13.55
C GLU A 60 -12.90 1.59 15.00
N ARG A 61 -12.87 0.29 15.30
CA ARG A 61 -12.53 -0.23 16.65
C ARG A 61 -11.08 0.11 17.06
N GLY A 62 -10.19 0.28 16.09
CA GLY A 62 -8.83 0.79 16.27
C GLY A 62 -8.75 2.30 16.42
N GLY A 63 -9.87 2.98 16.69
CA GLY A 63 -9.91 4.44 16.88
C GLY A 63 -10.07 5.25 15.60
N GLY A 64 -10.40 4.60 14.48
CA GLY A 64 -10.57 5.24 13.18
C GLY A 64 -9.26 5.61 12.49
N LEU A 65 -9.38 6.14 11.29
CA LEU A 65 -8.26 6.65 10.49
C LEU A 65 -7.79 7.99 11.03
N THR A 66 -6.49 8.25 11.00
CA THR A 66 -5.95 9.59 11.22
C THR A 66 -5.98 10.42 9.92
N ASP A 67 -5.83 11.74 10.03
CA ASP A 67 -5.80 12.64 8.87
C ASP A 67 -4.64 12.36 7.91
N SER A 68 -3.59 11.69 8.39
CA SER A 68 -2.41 11.32 7.61
C SER A 68 -2.57 9.99 6.88
N SER A 69 -3.67 9.27 7.05
CA SER A 69 -3.86 7.94 6.46
C SER A 69 -4.13 8.01 4.96
N LEU A 70 -3.46 7.16 4.17
CA LEU A 70 -3.59 7.12 2.70
C LEU A 70 -4.15 5.79 2.20
N TYR A 71 -3.58 4.67 2.67
CA TYR A 71 -3.99 3.32 2.27
C TYR A 71 -4.12 2.41 3.47
N VAL A 72 -5.02 1.45 3.35
CA VAL A 72 -5.17 0.33 4.28
C VAL A 72 -4.77 -0.94 3.57
N TYR A 73 -3.86 -1.69 4.15
CA TYR A 73 -3.47 -3.02 3.69
C TYR A 73 -4.07 -4.06 4.63
N LEU A 74 -4.85 -4.97 4.08
CA LEU A 74 -5.34 -6.15 4.78
C LEU A 74 -4.46 -7.34 4.40
N MET A 75 -3.77 -7.90 5.37
CA MET A 75 -2.92 -9.07 5.22
C MET A 75 -3.62 -10.26 5.88
N TYR A 76 -3.94 -11.25 5.08
CA TYR A 76 -4.57 -12.49 5.54
C TYR A 76 -3.54 -13.48 6.12
N PRO A 77 -3.95 -14.43 6.98
CA PRO A 77 -3.06 -15.47 7.49
C PRO A 77 -2.42 -16.34 6.39
N SER A 78 -3.07 -16.43 5.22
CA SER A 78 -2.53 -17.11 4.03
C SER A 78 -1.34 -16.38 3.39
N GLY A 79 -1.04 -15.14 3.81
CA GLY A 79 -0.05 -14.28 3.19
C GLY A 79 -0.59 -13.42 2.05
N ALA A 80 -1.84 -13.58 1.64
CA ALA A 80 -2.48 -12.69 0.67
C ALA A 80 -2.60 -11.26 1.25
N VAL A 81 -2.37 -10.26 0.40
CA VAL A 81 -2.43 -8.84 0.78
C VAL A 81 -3.36 -8.11 -0.17
N GLU A 82 -4.31 -7.39 0.39
CA GLU A 82 -5.21 -6.51 -0.36
C GLU A 82 -5.02 -5.06 0.08
N LYS A 83 -5.13 -4.14 -0.87
CA LYS A 83 -4.93 -2.69 -0.67
C LYS A 83 -6.24 -1.96 -0.90
N TYR A 84 -6.57 -1.05 0.03
CA TYR A 84 -7.77 -0.21 -0.01
C TYR A 84 -7.38 1.26 0.16
N SER A 85 -8.09 2.15 -0.52
CA SER A 85 -7.92 3.59 -0.36
C SER A 85 -8.72 4.11 0.85
N THR A 86 -8.17 5.12 1.56
CA THR A 86 -8.84 5.75 2.70
C THR A 86 -9.81 6.85 2.30
N GLY A 87 -9.83 7.28 1.03
CA GLY A 87 -10.72 8.32 0.52
C GLY A 87 -12.20 7.99 0.75
N TRP A 88 -13.04 8.98 1.08
CA TRP A 88 -14.45 8.78 1.38
C TRP A 88 -15.24 8.18 0.21
N LEU A 89 -14.91 8.56 -1.02
CA LEU A 89 -15.50 7.99 -2.24
C LEU A 89 -15.07 6.52 -2.43
N ALA A 90 -13.77 6.24 -2.26
CA ALA A 90 -13.25 4.88 -2.36
C ALA A 90 -13.91 3.96 -1.33
N ARG A 91 -14.00 4.36 -0.06
CA ARG A 91 -14.68 3.60 1.00
C ARG A 91 -16.15 3.31 0.71
N ARG A 92 -16.82 4.14 -0.09
CA ARG A 92 -18.22 3.94 -0.47
C ARG A 92 -18.38 2.95 -1.62
N PHE A 93 -17.43 2.90 -2.55
CA PHE A 93 -17.49 2.11 -3.78
C PHE A 93 -16.55 0.90 -3.78
N GLU A 94 -15.50 0.91 -2.96
CA GLU A 94 -14.61 -0.24 -2.80
C GLU A 94 -15.24 -1.34 -1.95
N SER A 95 -14.77 -2.55 -2.17
CA SER A 95 -15.14 -3.72 -1.39
C SER A 95 -14.80 -3.52 0.08
N ASN A 96 -15.65 -4.02 0.97
CA ASN A 96 -15.40 -4.09 2.42
C ASN A 96 -15.30 -5.57 2.82
N PRO A 97 -14.11 -6.19 2.70
CA PRO A 97 -13.94 -7.61 2.89
C PRO A 97 -14.13 -8.05 4.34
N GLU A 98 -14.47 -9.33 4.51
CA GLU A 98 -14.45 -9.97 5.81
C GLU A 98 -13.01 -10.18 6.26
N VAL A 99 -12.73 -9.85 7.51
CA VAL A 99 -11.42 -10.04 8.12
C VAL A 99 -11.36 -11.41 8.76
N LEU A 100 -10.32 -12.18 8.47
CA LEU A 100 -10.12 -13.51 9.04
C LEU A 100 -9.35 -13.45 10.36
N ASP A 101 -9.53 -14.48 11.19
CA ASP A 101 -8.76 -14.64 12.44
C ASP A 101 -7.26 -14.72 12.13
N GLY A 102 -6.46 -13.91 12.82
CA GLY A 102 -5.02 -13.78 12.57
C GLY A 102 -4.62 -12.85 11.46
N SER A 103 -5.56 -12.13 10.85
CA SER A 103 -5.25 -11.08 9.88
C SER A 103 -4.53 -9.90 10.53
N SER A 104 -3.79 -9.15 9.72
CA SER A 104 -3.15 -7.89 10.09
C SER A 104 -3.65 -6.75 9.19
N ILE A 105 -4.09 -5.68 9.80
CA ILE A 105 -4.51 -4.45 9.12
C ILE A 105 -3.44 -3.40 9.36
N ARG A 106 -2.85 -2.88 8.28
CA ARG A 106 -1.84 -1.83 8.35
C ARG A 106 -2.30 -0.60 7.60
N VAL A 107 -2.44 0.50 8.32
CA VAL A 107 -2.76 1.80 7.75
C VAL A 107 -1.48 2.58 7.52
N THR A 108 -1.23 2.99 6.28
CA THR A 108 -0.03 3.73 5.91
C THR A 108 -0.30 5.22 5.87
N ARG A 109 0.72 5.99 6.23
CA ARG A 109 0.73 7.44 6.08
C ARG A 109 0.85 7.82 4.61
N ALA A 110 0.18 8.90 4.21
CA ALA A 110 0.58 9.62 3.02
C ALA A 110 2.07 9.98 3.21
N ARG A 111 2.93 9.40 2.37
CA ARG A 111 4.30 9.88 2.30
C ARG A 111 4.15 11.35 1.84
N HIS A 112 4.48 12.31 2.69
CA HIS A 112 4.93 13.58 2.18
C HIS A 112 6.14 13.21 1.32
N GLU A 113 5.97 13.17 0.01
CA GLU A 113 7.11 13.32 -0.87
C GLU A 113 7.79 14.58 -0.32
N ALA A 114 8.99 14.36 0.23
CA ALA A 114 9.85 15.48 0.61
C ALA A 114 9.77 16.44 -0.56
N GLU A 115 9.27 17.66 -0.30
CA GLU A 115 8.99 18.70 -1.26
C GLU A 115 9.84 18.49 -2.50
N ALA A 116 9.25 17.95 -3.57
CA ALA A 116 9.78 18.20 -4.88
C ALA A 116 9.78 19.72 -4.94
N GLU A 117 10.96 20.34 -4.87
CA GLU A 117 11.10 21.78 -5.02
C GLU A 117 10.20 22.16 -6.17
N PRO A 118 9.26 23.11 -5.99
CA PRO A 118 8.32 23.43 -7.05
C PRO A 118 9.17 23.73 -8.27
N PHE A 119 9.00 22.93 -9.34
CA PHE A 119 9.73 23.10 -10.59
C PHE A 119 9.54 24.56 -11.00
N ASP A 120 10.60 25.37 -10.81
CA ASP A 120 10.57 26.79 -11.11
C ASP A 120 10.50 27.00 -12.63
N LEU A 121 9.28 26.90 -13.15
CA LEU A 121 8.98 27.21 -14.53
C LEU A 121 9.48 28.61 -14.92
N GLY A 122 9.46 29.57 -13.97
CA GLY A 122 9.90 30.94 -14.23
C GLY A 122 11.41 31.04 -14.43
N GLY A 123 12.20 30.32 -13.62
CA GLY A 123 13.66 30.24 -13.78
C GLY A 123 14.05 29.50 -15.05
N THR A 124 13.47 28.33 -15.30
CA THR A 124 13.75 27.54 -16.51
C THR A 124 13.40 28.27 -17.81
N ILE A 125 12.28 29.02 -17.86
CA ILE A 125 11.90 29.82 -19.02
C ILE A 125 12.88 30.97 -19.22
N LYS A 126 13.32 31.67 -18.17
CA LYS A 126 14.32 32.74 -18.27
C LYS A 126 15.66 32.24 -18.81
N ASP A 127 16.10 31.04 -18.36
CA ASP A 127 17.35 30.45 -18.82
C ASP A 127 17.28 30.04 -20.29
N VAL A 128 16.15 29.49 -20.73
CA VAL A 128 15.92 29.18 -22.16
C VAL A 128 15.91 30.44 -23.01
N PHE A 129 15.23 31.53 -22.58
CA PHE A 129 15.24 32.79 -23.28
C PHE A 129 16.64 33.44 -23.34
N ALA A 130 17.42 33.35 -22.26
CA ALA A 130 18.79 33.86 -22.24
C ALA A 130 19.68 33.12 -23.24
N ILE A 131 19.55 31.79 -23.34
CA ILE A 131 20.30 30.99 -24.34
C ILE A 131 19.89 31.33 -25.74
N VAL A 132 18.61 31.48 -26.04
CA VAL A 132 18.12 31.85 -27.38
C VAL A 132 18.58 33.26 -27.75
N ALA A 133 18.47 34.23 -26.83
CA ALA A 133 18.91 35.62 -27.07
C ALA A 133 20.42 35.70 -27.35
N SER A 134 21.24 34.95 -26.62
CA SER A 134 22.69 34.91 -26.83
C SER A 134 23.06 34.32 -28.19
N THR A 135 22.35 33.27 -28.62
CA THR A 135 22.59 32.60 -29.91
C THR A 135 22.22 33.51 -31.09
N VAL A 136 21.09 34.24 -30.97
CA VAL A 136 20.67 35.21 -31.99
C VAL A 136 21.68 36.38 -32.12
N THR A 137 22.16 36.88 -30.98
CA THR A 137 23.18 37.97 -30.96
C THR A 137 24.48 37.54 -31.65
N ILE A 138 24.95 36.32 -31.41
CA ILE A 138 26.14 35.77 -32.08
C ILE A 138 25.92 35.64 -33.58
N LEU A 139 24.75 35.19 -34.02
CA LEU A 139 24.44 35.07 -35.46
C LEU A 139 24.37 36.43 -36.15
N VAL A 140 23.79 37.44 -35.51
CA VAL A 140 23.71 38.81 -36.05
C VAL A 140 25.11 39.42 -36.16
N LEU A 141 25.96 39.29 -35.15
CA LEU A 141 27.32 39.77 -35.16
C LEU A 141 28.17 39.05 -36.24
N ALA A 142 28.01 37.74 -36.39
CA ALA A 142 28.69 36.98 -37.44
C ALA A 142 28.27 37.39 -38.87
N SER A 143 27.05 37.85 -39.06
CA SER A 143 26.55 38.35 -40.35
C SER A 143 27.04 39.73 -40.72
N GLN A 144 27.55 40.51 -39.76
CA GLN A 144 28.10 41.88 -40.02
C GLN A 144 29.61 41.90 -40.33
N ILE A 145 30.28 40.76 -40.19
CA ILE A 145 31.73 40.62 -40.46
C ILE A 145 31.98 40.13 -41.89
N LYS A 146 31.19 40.59 -42.87
CA LYS A 146 31.41 40.30 -44.28
C LYS A 146 31.77 41.56 -45.03
#